data_802488b5ec259ce54a9b11edef9a3a8c
#
_entry.id   802488b5ec259ce54a9b11edef9a3a8c
#
_cell.length_a   1.000
_cell.length_b   1.000
_cell.length_c   1.000
_cell.angle_alpha   90.00
_cell.angle_beta   90.00
_cell.angle_gamma   90.00
#
_symmetry.space_group_name_H-M   'P 1'
#
loop_
_entity.id
_entity.type
_entity.pdbx_description
1 polymer ?
#
loop_
_entity_poly.entity_id
_entity_poly.type
_entity_poly.pdbx_seq_one_letter_code
_entity_poly.pdbx_strand_id
1 'polypeptide(L)'
;MSALDQAVANLEAKRARDEAQRLQRQQAARAFLKKFYEADVSPSQKLKEHGVHAIFDGTRILLEKPEEGLYADGMMIVAGEQGEIDVSGRSLGPLRPDDTDAKKQELIDEIISHFSL
;
A
#
# COMPACT_ATOMS: atom_id res chain seq x y z
N MET A 1 -1.14 23.08 -39.60
CA MET A 1 -1.51 22.95 -38.18
C MET A 1 -1.02 24.16 -37.40
N SER A 2 -1.86 24.75 -36.59
CA SER A 2 -1.46 25.92 -35.79
C SER A 2 -0.55 25.53 -34.64
N ALA A 3 0.20 26.51 -34.13
CA ALA A 3 1.04 26.32 -32.95
C ALA A 3 0.21 25.93 -31.72
N LEU A 4 -1.02 26.46 -31.62
CA LEU A 4 -1.94 26.11 -30.55
C LEU A 4 -2.36 24.64 -30.61
N ASP A 5 -2.73 24.15 -31.80
CA ASP A 5 -3.12 22.76 -32.00
C ASP A 5 -1.97 21.80 -31.64
N GLN A 6 -0.75 22.17 -32.03
CA GLN A 6 0.45 21.39 -31.73
C GLN A 6 0.71 21.37 -30.24
N ALA A 7 0.56 22.49 -29.56
CA ALA A 7 0.74 22.58 -28.12
C ALA A 7 -0.30 21.73 -27.37
N VAL A 8 -1.56 21.74 -27.80
CA VAL A 8 -2.62 20.92 -27.22
C VAL A 8 -2.32 19.43 -27.40
N ALA A 9 -1.90 19.03 -28.61
CA ALA A 9 -1.56 17.64 -28.89
C ALA A 9 -0.38 17.16 -28.01
N ASN A 10 0.64 18.00 -27.83
CA ASN A 10 1.78 17.68 -26.97
C ASN A 10 1.35 17.54 -25.51
N LEU A 11 0.45 18.39 -25.04
CA LEU A 11 -0.06 18.35 -23.68
C LEU A 11 -0.89 17.09 -23.43
N GLU A 12 -1.75 16.72 -24.37
CA GLU A 12 -2.54 15.49 -24.30
C GLU A 12 -1.66 14.25 -24.26
N ALA A 13 -0.61 14.20 -25.09
CA ALA A 13 0.35 13.11 -25.09
C ALA A 13 1.10 13.00 -23.76
N LYS A 14 1.47 14.13 -23.17
CA LYS A 14 2.12 14.17 -21.85
C LYS A 14 1.18 13.66 -20.76
N ARG A 15 -0.06 14.11 -20.74
CA ARG A 15 -1.07 13.67 -19.76
C ARG A 15 -1.31 12.17 -19.85
N ALA A 16 -1.39 11.62 -21.07
CA ALA A 16 -1.57 10.19 -21.27
C ALA A 16 -0.39 9.38 -20.73
N ARG A 17 0.85 9.86 -20.94
CA ARG A 17 2.05 9.20 -20.41
C ARG A 17 2.11 9.28 -18.89
N ASP A 18 1.79 10.43 -18.32
CA ASP A 18 1.79 10.63 -16.86
C ASP A 18 0.76 9.71 -16.19
N GLU A 19 -0.44 9.59 -16.77
CA GLU A 19 -1.47 8.69 -16.27
C GLU A 19 -1.05 7.22 -16.37
N ALA A 20 -0.44 6.80 -17.48
CA ALA A 20 0.06 5.44 -17.63
C ALA A 20 1.13 5.11 -16.59
N GLN A 21 2.05 6.04 -16.31
CA GLN A 21 3.07 5.87 -15.27
C GLN A 21 2.46 5.81 -13.89
N ARG A 22 1.46 6.64 -13.61
CA ARG A 22 0.73 6.61 -12.34
C ARG A 22 0.07 5.25 -12.10
N LEU A 23 -0.60 4.71 -13.11
CA LEU A 23 -1.24 3.39 -13.03
C LEU A 23 -0.22 2.28 -12.81
N GLN A 24 0.95 2.34 -13.45
CA GLN A 24 2.02 1.38 -13.24
C GLN A 24 2.53 1.41 -11.80
N ARG A 25 2.73 2.61 -11.24
CA ARG A 25 3.16 2.74 -9.85
C ARG A 25 2.12 2.19 -8.88
N GLN A 26 0.84 2.46 -9.13
CA GLN A 26 -0.25 1.94 -8.30
C GLN A 26 -0.32 0.42 -8.35
N GLN A 27 -0.21 -0.16 -9.55
CA GLN A 27 -0.21 -1.61 -9.73
C GLN A 27 0.99 -2.27 -9.05
N ALA A 28 2.17 -1.65 -9.13
CA ALA A 28 3.37 -2.14 -8.45
C ALA A 28 3.19 -2.13 -6.94
N ALA A 29 2.59 -1.08 -6.39
CA ALA A 29 2.31 -0.99 -4.95
C ALA A 29 1.30 -2.05 -4.51
N ARG A 30 0.25 -2.29 -5.29
CA ARG A 30 -0.73 -3.34 -5.01
C ARG A 30 -0.11 -4.74 -5.07
N ALA A 31 0.75 -5.00 -6.05
CA ALA A 31 1.46 -6.25 -6.17
C ALA A 31 2.42 -6.48 -4.99
N PHE A 32 3.09 -5.43 -4.54
CA PHE A 32 3.95 -5.47 -3.37
C PHE A 32 3.14 -5.84 -2.11
N LEU A 33 1.99 -5.21 -1.88
CA LEU A 33 1.13 -5.53 -0.74
C LEU A 33 0.60 -6.96 -0.79
N LYS A 34 0.25 -7.43 -1.98
CA LYS A 34 -0.20 -8.83 -2.15
C LYS A 34 0.88 -9.82 -1.72
N LYS A 35 2.12 -9.63 -2.18
CA LYS A 35 3.25 -10.48 -1.81
C LYS A 35 3.55 -10.38 -0.32
N PHE A 36 3.52 -9.18 0.22
CA PHE A 36 3.74 -8.96 1.66
C PHE A 36 2.69 -9.69 2.49
N TYR A 37 1.42 -9.56 2.11
CA TYR A 37 0.33 -10.26 2.79
C TYR A 37 0.52 -11.77 2.75
N GLU A 38 0.76 -12.34 1.57
CA GLU A 38 0.86 -13.77 1.37
C GLU A 38 2.08 -14.39 2.06
N ALA A 39 3.21 -13.69 2.05
CA ALA A 39 4.48 -14.21 2.56
C ALA A 39 4.70 -13.94 4.04
N ASP A 40 4.26 -12.78 4.54
CA ASP A 40 4.65 -12.29 5.87
C ASP A 40 3.48 -12.11 6.83
N VAL A 41 2.30 -11.81 6.35
CA VAL A 41 1.13 -11.50 7.21
C VAL A 41 0.24 -12.72 7.39
N SER A 42 -0.23 -13.31 6.29
CA SER A 42 -1.15 -14.46 6.34
C SER A 42 -0.58 -15.65 7.11
N PRO A 43 0.71 -16.05 6.93
CA PRO A 43 1.28 -17.18 7.66
C PRO A 43 1.80 -16.84 9.06
N SER A 44 1.69 -15.60 9.52
CA SER A 44 2.28 -15.18 10.79
C SER A 44 1.62 -15.86 11.99
N GLN A 45 2.39 -16.65 12.73
CA GLN A 45 1.93 -17.26 13.97
C GLN A 45 1.74 -16.24 15.10
N LYS A 46 2.61 -15.22 15.15
CA LYS A 46 2.52 -14.17 16.17
C LYS A 46 1.23 -13.38 16.05
N LEU A 47 0.81 -13.04 14.83
CA LEU A 47 -0.48 -12.37 14.63
C LEU A 47 -1.63 -13.24 15.10
N LYS A 48 -1.61 -14.53 14.77
CA LYS A 48 -2.64 -15.47 15.22
C LYS A 48 -2.66 -15.64 16.73
N GLU A 49 -1.50 -15.78 17.37
CA GLU A 49 -1.37 -15.89 18.82
C GLU A 49 -1.92 -14.66 19.55
N HIS A 50 -1.76 -13.48 18.96
CA HIS A 50 -2.28 -12.23 19.51
C HIS A 50 -3.74 -11.97 19.13
N GLY A 51 -4.39 -12.88 18.39
CA GLY A 51 -5.78 -12.73 17.98
C GLY A 51 -6.00 -11.70 16.89
N VAL A 52 -4.95 -11.36 16.13
CA VAL A 52 -5.05 -10.41 15.03
C VAL A 52 -5.52 -11.12 13.76
N HIS A 53 -6.60 -10.64 13.16
CA HIS A 53 -7.12 -11.12 11.89
C HIS A 53 -6.67 -10.17 10.77
N ALA A 54 -6.22 -10.73 9.66
CA ALA A 54 -5.76 -9.97 8.52
C ALA A 54 -6.48 -10.40 7.25
N ILE A 55 -6.90 -9.43 6.45
CA ILE A 55 -7.48 -9.67 5.13
C ILE A 55 -6.82 -8.76 4.09
N PHE A 56 -6.81 -9.22 2.84
CA PHE A 56 -6.33 -8.46 1.69
C PHE A 56 -7.41 -8.43 0.63
N ASP A 57 -7.82 -7.24 0.19
CA ASP A 57 -8.93 -7.06 -0.75
C ASP A 57 -8.48 -6.65 -2.17
N GLY A 58 -7.19 -6.75 -2.47
CA GLY A 58 -6.61 -6.36 -3.77
C GLY A 58 -5.96 -4.99 -3.78
N THR A 59 -6.33 -4.10 -2.86
CA THR A 59 -5.79 -2.74 -2.77
C THR A 59 -5.22 -2.41 -1.39
N ARG A 60 -5.64 -3.13 -0.37
CA ARG A 60 -5.26 -2.84 1.02
C ARG A 60 -5.21 -4.11 1.85
N ILE A 61 -4.42 -4.03 2.93
CA ILE A 61 -4.39 -5.04 3.98
C ILE A 61 -5.05 -4.44 5.21
N LEU A 62 -6.04 -5.13 5.75
CA LEU A 62 -6.71 -4.74 6.98
C LEU A 62 -6.34 -5.74 8.07
N LEU A 63 -5.78 -5.24 9.17
CA LEU A 63 -5.45 -6.04 10.35
C LEU A 63 -6.33 -5.57 11.50
N GLU A 64 -7.03 -6.49 12.15
CA GLU A 64 -7.93 -6.19 13.25
C GLU A 64 -7.72 -7.14 14.40
N LYS A 65 -7.62 -6.58 15.59
CA LYS A 65 -7.62 -7.34 16.85
C LYS A 65 -8.91 -7.00 17.60
N PRO A 66 -9.88 -7.93 17.65
CA PRO A 66 -11.08 -7.71 18.43
C PRO A 66 -10.71 -7.61 19.91
N GLU A 67 -11.15 -6.55 20.57
CA GLU A 67 -10.97 -6.37 22.01
C GLU A 67 -12.31 -6.54 22.72
N GLU A 68 -12.25 -6.93 24.01
CA GLU A 68 -13.46 -6.93 24.84
C GLU A 68 -13.95 -5.50 24.98
N GLY A 69 -15.10 -5.19 24.36
CA GLY A 69 -15.68 -3.86 24.35
C GLY A 69 -16.24 -3.47 23.00
N LEU A 70 -16.46 -2.16 22.82
CA LEU A 70 -17.17 -1.61 21.64
C LEU A 70 -16.27 -1.39 20.43
N TYR A 71 -14.94 -1.48 20.55
CA TYR A 71 -14.01 -1.11 19.49
C TYR A 71 -12.97 -2.21 19.25
N ALA A 72 -12.80 -2.58 17.97
CA ALA A 72 -11.68 -3.38 17.54
C ALA A 72 -10.45 -2.48 17.35
N ASP A 73 -9.27 -2.92 17.80
CA ASP A 73 -8.02 -2.27 17.46
C ASP A 73 -7.64 -2.67 16.04
N GLY A 74 -7.44 -1.71 15.16
CA GLY A 74 -7.24 -1.95 13.73
C GLY A 74 -6.12 -1.13 13.13
N MET A 75 -5.55 -1.67 12.04
CA MET A 75 -4.51 -1.05 11.26
C MET A 75 -4.80 -1.32 9.78
N MET A 76 -4.66 -0.32 8.93
CA MET A 76 -4.91 -0.45 7.50
C MET A 76 -3.68 -0.02 6.71
N ILE A 77 -3.24 -0.89 5.79
CA ILE A 77 -2.12 -0.62 4.88
C ILE A 77 -2.69 -0.54 3.47
N VAL A 78 -2.52 0.59 2.81
CA VAL A 78 -3.16 0.90 1.52
C VAL A 78 -2.10 1.24 0.47
N ALA A 79 -2.31 0.73 -0.74
CA ALA A 79 -1.59 1.19 -1.93
C ALA A 79 -2.34 2.41 -2.49
N GLY A 80 -1.77 3.59 -2.35
CA GLY A 80 -2.39 4.84 -2.77
C GLY A 80 -2.38 5.07 -4.27
N GLU A 81 -3.08 6.09 -4.72
CA GLU A 81 -3.25 6.40 -6.15
C GLU A 81 -1.94 6.73 -6.87
N GLN A 82 -0.96 7.27 -6.15
CA GLN A 82 0.35 7.62 -6.72
C GLN A 82 1.40 6.52 -6.52
N GLY A 83 0.98 5.34 -6.07
CA GLY A 83 1.91 4.24 -5.80
C GLY A 83 2.62 4.34 -4.46
N GLU A 84 2.18 5.24 -3.58
CA GLU A 84 2.67 5.33 -2.21
C GLU A 84 2.06 4.25 -1.33
N ILE A 85 2.73 3.93 -0.23
CA ILE A 85 2.22 3.02 0.78
C ILE A 85 1.76 3.86 1.98
N ASP A 86 0.49 3.73 2.35
CA ASP A 86 -0.10 4.43 3.47
C ASP A 86 -0.43 3.46 4.61
N VAL A 87 -0.18 3.87 5.83
CA VAL A 87 -0.52 3.11 7.03
C VAL A 87 -1.43 3.97 7.91
N SER A 88 -2.69 3.55 8.01
CA SER A 88 -3.71 4.23 8.83
C SER A 88 -3.78 5.74 8.58
N GLY A 89 -3.73 6.14 7.32
CA GLY A 89 -3.80 7.53 6.90
C GLY A 89 -2.48 8.29 6.87
N ARG A 90 -1.37 7.66 7.26
CA ARG A 90 -0.04 8.24 7.22
C ARG A 90 0.76 7.64 6.07
N SER A 91 1.32 8.48 5.20
CA SER A 91 2.12 8.01 4.08
C SER A 91 3.53 7.61 4.52
N LEU A 92 3.96 6.41 4.09
CA LEU A 92 5.34 5.96 4.23
C LEU A 92 6.19 6.30 3.00
N GLY A 93 5.61 7.03 2.05
CA GLY A 93 6.28 7.43 0.83
C GLY A 93 6.10 6.44 -0.33
N PRO A 94 6.67 6.75 -1.49
CA PRO A 94 6.50 5.91 -2.66
C PRO A 94 7.26 4.60 -2.54
N LEU A 95 6.72 3.56 -3.17
CA LEU A 95 7.42 2.31 -3.34
C LEU A 95 8.42 2.45 -4.49
N ARG A 96 9.71 2.20 -4.22
CA ARG A 96 10.76 2.22 -5.23
C ARG A 96 11.23 0.79 -5.51
N PRO A 97 11.53 0.42 -6.77
CA PRO A 97 11.92 -0.94 -7.10
C PRO A 97 13.15 -1.47 -6.35
N ASP A 98 14.08 -0.58 -6.01
CA ASP A 98 15.32 -0.92 -5.30
C ASP A 98 15.20 -0.81 -3.77
N ASP A 99 14.00 -0.49 -3.26
CA ASP A 99 13.74 -0.16 -1.86
C ASP A 99 12.62 -1.02 -1.24
N THR A 100 12.28 -2.13 -1.89
CA THR A 100 11.15 -2.97 -1.46
C THR A 100 11.43 -3.65 -0.12
N ASP A 101 12.67 -4.08 0.13
CA ASP A 101 13.03 -4.72 1.40
C ASP A 101 12.97 -3.74 2.56
N ALA A 102 13.44 -2.51 2.35
CA ALA A 102 13.36 -1.45 3.35
C ALA A 102 11.89 -1.09 3.66
N LYS A 103 11.05 -0.99 2.64
CA LYS A 103 9.63 -0.72 2.80
C LYS A 103 8.92 -1.85 3.54
N LYS A 104 9.25 -3.09 3.21
CA LYS A 104 8.75 -4.27 3.90
C LYS A 104 9.10 -4.23 5.38
N GLN A 105 10.36 -3.88 5.71
CA GLN A 105 10.80 -3.78 7.10
C GLN A 105 10.07 -2.67 7.84
N GLU A 106 9.84 -1.52 7.20
CA GLU A 106 9.04 -0.44 7.79
C GLU A 106 7.63 -0.92 8.15
N LEU A 107 6.97 -1.68 7.24
CA LEU A 107 5.64 -2.22 7.49
C LEU A 107 5.64 -3.25 8.63
N ILE A 108 6.64 -4.11 8.68
CA ILE A 108 6.81 -5.07 9.78
C ILE A 108 6.93 -4.34 11.12
N ASP A 109 7.78 -3.31 11.17
CA ASP A 109 7.98 -2.51 12.38
C ASP A 109 6.69 -1.80 12.81
N GLU A 110 5.91 -1.28 11.87
CA GLU A 110 4.62 -0.65 12.15
C GLU A 110 3.63 -1.65 12.75
N ILE A 111 3.57 -2.87 12.20
CA ILE A 111 2.68 -3.93 12.72
C ILE A 111 3.10 -4.35 14.13
N ILE A 112 4.39 -4.59 14.34
CA ILE A 112 4.92 -4.97 15.65
C ILE A 112 4.60 -3.89 16.68
N SER A 113 4.84 -2.63 16.35
CA SER A 113 4.59 -1.50 17.24
C SER A 113 3.10 -1.34 17.55
N HIS A 114 2.24 -1.44 16.54
CA HIS A 114 0.81 -1.22 16.71
C HIS A 114 0.14 -2.27 17.61
N PHE A 115 0.48 -3.54 17.44
CA PHE A 115 -0.12 -4.66 18.18
C PHE A 115 0.73 -5.15 19.34
N SER A 116 1.86 -4.54 19.61
CA SER A 116 2.78 -4.91 20.71
C SER A 116 3.23 -6.38 20.61
N LEU A 117 3.62 -6.78 19.42
CA LEU A 117 4.03 -8.16 19.14
C LEU A 117 5.40 -8.54 19.76
#